data_a2dcd2ff7a4fa6bdac54f6c7b8984dfe
#
_entry.id   a2dcd2ff7a4fa6bdac54f6c7b8984dfe
#
_cell.length_a   1.000
_cell.length_b   1.000
_cell.length_c   1.000
_cell.angle_alpha   90.00
_cell.angle_beta   90.00
_cell.angle_gamma   90.00
#
_symmetry.space_group_name_H-M   'P 1'
#
loop_
_entity.id
_entity.type
_entity.pdbx_description
1 polymer ?
#
loop_
_entity_poly.entity_id
_entity_poly.type
_entity_poly.pdbx_seq_one_letter_code
_entity_poly.pdbx_strand_id
1 'polypeptide(L)'
;MVVLAIWSLSLAVDLPGLAVTPIEGSLRSIFPDVTDFKIQLLTVLPNVVIIPFVLLSGKLSETRHKVLVIALGTILYIVAGALSIWSGSLTMLIWMSCLLGAGCGLILPFSTGLIADVFTGKYRTKQMGIISAIGNIALVGATFVVGFLAAKSWHLPFLVYLIPLVSLILLPWLNKIPKSDYGVSVASDASAGSTSSDGKTAASAAPATDIDGFSTAGQHVKDGFYVGRTIWLLLAYFFFVFATSVPAYYLPNLMPEYHMSTEDVSVVTSVFYAAMFIIGLFVTGVMKLFKQTTFIVATALVVGGCLLFVVTRSYGLYIVAYGIVGLGNGLAQPIFYTKATELVVSDKKSTLALAYLQVANYVAISLVPVIIDLFEDIFNVHTNLFPFTFVTVASAIVLVFVIIRVKHFTFGVKPYYYQES
;
A
#
# COMPACT_ATOMS: atom_id res chain seq x y z
N MET A 1 -16.87 -15.31 8.29
CA MET A 1 -15.94 -16.09 7.47
C MET A 1 -15.52 -15.37 6.17
N VAL A 2 -16.46 -14.85 5.33
CA VAL A 2 -16.09 -14.10 4.10
C VAL A 2 -15.17 -12.91 4.37
N VAL A 3 -15.50 -12.08 5.36
CA VAL A 3 -14.68 -10.91 5.74
C VAL A 3 -13.28 -11.33 6.21
N LEU A 4 -13.20 -12.42 6.98
CA LEU A 4 -11.91 -13.00 7.40
C LEU A 4 -11.08 -13.49 6.22
N ALA A 5 -11.73 -14.09 5.21
CA ALA A 5 -11.05 -14.51 3.98
C ALA A 5 -10.53 -13.31 3.19
N ILE A 6 -11.27 -12.20 3.13
CA ILE A 6 -10.80 -10.95 2.51
C ILE A 6 -9.61 -10.38 3.30
N TRP A 7 -9.71 -10.32 4.62
CA TRP A 7 -8.63 -9.80 5.48
C TRP A 7 -7.37 -10.65 5.40
N SER A 8 -7.49 -11.98 5.25
CA SER A 8 -6.31 -12.85 5.14
C SER A 8 -5.46 -12.58 3.89
N LEU A 9 -6.05 -12.04 2.81
CA LEU A 9 -5.29 -11.69 1.61
C LEU A 9 -4.26 -10.59 1.86
N SER A 10 -4.50 -9.69 2.83
CA SER A 10 -3.54 -8.65 3.19
C SER A 10 -2.29 -9.18 3.87
N LEU A 11 -2.31 -10.40 4.39
CA LEU A 11 -1.14 -11.03 5.01
C LEU A 11 -0.04 -11.35 3.97
N ALA A 12 -0.38 -11.42 2.69
CA ALA A 12 0.58 -11.65 1.60
C ALA A 12 1.16 -10.36 1.02
N VAL A 13 0.52 -9.23 1.30
CA VAL A 13 0.90 -7.91 0.79
C VAL A 13 2.15 -7.44 1.54
N ASP A 14 3.08 -6.80 0.84
CA ASP A 14 4.29 -6.19 1.39
C ASP A 14 5.32 -7.15 2.06
N LEU A 15 5.13 -8.47 2.00
CA LEU A 15 6.12 -9.46 2.44
C LEU A 15 7.29 -9.70 1.44
N PRO A 16 7.14 -9.49 0.10
CA PRO A 16 8.24 -9.69 -0.82
C PRO A 16 9.46 -8.83 -0.43
N GLY A 17 10.64 -9.45 -0.41
CA GLY A 17 11.88 -8.80 0.03
C GLY A 17 12.14 -8.81 1.54
N LEU A 18 11.11 -8.96 2.39
CA LEU A 18 11.27 -8.91 3.84
C LEU A 18 12.24 -9.97 4.39
N ALA A 19 12.20 -11.18 3.85
CA ALA A 19 13.08 -12.27 4.28
C ALA A 19 14.55 -12.04 3.87
N VAL A 20 14.80 -11.25 2.84
CA VAL A 20 16.14 -11.03 2.26
C VAL A 20 16.92 -9.98 3.05
N THR A 21 16.26 -8.89 3.44
CA THR A 21 16.91 -7.73 4.09
C THR A 21 17.83 -8.10 5.26
N PRO A 22 17.42 -8.92 6.26
CA PRO A 22 18.28 -9.22 7.39
C PRO A 22 19.40 -10.22 7.07
N ILE A 23 19.31 -10.94 5.94
CA ILE A 23 20.32 -11.93 5.53
C ILE A 23 21.26 -11.43 4.45
N GLU A 24 21.10 -10.21 3.93
CA GLU A 24 21.96 -9.66 2.87
C GLU A 24 23.45 -9.73 3.22
N GLY A 25 23.82 -9.36 4.46
CA GLY A 25 25.19 -9.47 4.95
C GLY A 25 25.71 -10.91 5.00
N SER A 26 24.85 -11.85 5.39
CA SER A 26 25.20 -13.28 5.43
C SER A 26 25.32 -13.85 4.02
N LEU A 27 24.47 -13.43 3.08
CA LEU A 27 24.55 -13.87 1.69
C LEU A 27 25.87 -13.46 1.03
N ARG A 28 26.43 -12.30 1.35
CA ARG A 28 27.78 -11.90 0.87
C ARG A 28 28.88 -12.83 1.35
N SER A 29 28.79 -13.32 2.58
CA SER A 29 29.78 -14.26 3.12
C SER A 29 29.63 -15.69 2.58
N ILE A 30 28.38 -16.09 2.24
CA ILE A 30 28.07 -17.43 1.71
C ILE A 30 28.39 -17.55 0.22
N PHE A 31 28.18 -16.44 -0.52
CA PHE A 31 28.40 -16.37 -1.97
C PHE A 31 29.47 -15.30 -2.32
N PRO A 32 30.75 -15.51 -1.97
CA PRO A 32 31.78 -14.48 -2.12
C PRO A 32 32.08 -14.11 -3.58
N ASP A 33 31.79 -15.02 -4.52
CA ASP A 33 32.02 -14.79 -5.96
C ASP A 33 30.90 -13.98 -6.64
N VAL A 34 29.89 -13.52 -5.86
CA VAL A 34 28.73 -12.84 -6.39
C VAL A 34 28.84 -11.35 -6.15
N THR A 35 28.55 -10.55 -7.19
CA THR A 35 28.53 -9.08 -7.08
C THR A 35 27.39 -8.60 -6.18
N ASP A 36 27.61 -7.51 -5.43
CA ASP A 36 26.60 -6.86 -4.59
C ASP A 36 25.32 -6.55 -5.34
N PHE A 37 25.44 -6.18 -6.60
CA PHE A 37 24.29 -5.95 -7.49
C PHE A 37 23.34 -7.15 -7.59
N LYS A 38 23.89 -8.39 -7.70
CA LYS A 38 23.06 -9.60 -7.76
C LYS A 38 22.34 -9.88 -6.44
N ILE A 39 22.92 -9.51 -5.30
CA ILE A 39 22.27 -9.65 -3.99
C ILE A 39 21.14 -8.62 -3.87
N GLN A 40 21.37 -7.38 -4.28
CA GLN A 40 20.35 -6.33 -4.30
C GLN A 40 19.17 -6.68 -5.22
N LEU A 41 19.40 -7.42 -6.31
CA LEU A 41 18.32 -7.89 -7.19
C LEU A 41 17.28 -8.73 -6.46
N LEU A 42 17.64 -9.45 -5.38
CA LEU A 42 16.69 -10.23 -4.58
C LEU A 42 15.61 -9.34 -3.92
N THR A 43 15.95 -8.12 -3.58
CA THR A 43 15.03 -7.16 -2.93
C THR A 43 14.29 -6.30 -3.95
N VAL A 44 14.97 -5.88 -5.02
CA VAL A 44 14.41 -4.97 -6.03
C VAL A 44 13.53 -5.70 -7.04
N LEU A 45 13.97 -6.87 -7.52
CA LEU A 45 13.33 -7.57 -8.62
C LEU A 45 11.88 -8.01 -8.35
N PRO A 46 11.52 -8.51 -7.15
CA PRO A 46 10.12 -8.78 -6.82
C PRO A 46 9.23 -7.57 -7.03
N ASN A 47 9.66 -6.37 -6.58
CA ASN A 47 8.88 -5.14 -6.69
C ASN A 47 8.66 -4.73 -8.15
N VAL A 48 9.66 -4.90 -9.01
CA VAL A 48 9.53 -4.64 -10.46
C VAL A 48 8.58 -5.64 -11.11
N VAL A 49 8.70 -6.94 -10.77
CA VAL A 49 7.84 -8.01 -11.33
C VAL A 49 6.40 -7.87 -10.85
N ILE A 50 6.15 -7.39 -9.66
CA ILE A 50 4.78 -7.11 -9.16
C ILE A 50 4.02 -6.22 -10.13
N ILE A 51 4.63 -5.20 -10.73
CA ILE A 51 3.96 -4.18 -11.56
C ILE A 51 3.13 -4.77 -12.71
N PRO A 52 3.69 -5.57 -13.64
CA PRO A 52 2.91 -6.14 -14.74
C PRO A 52 1.82 -7.11 -14.25
N PHE A 53 2.07 -7.85 -13.18
CA PHE A 53 1.08 -8.80 -12.65
C PHE A 53 -0.06 -8.11 -11.89
N VAL A 54 0.18 -6.97 -11.25
CA VAL A 54 -0.87 -6.12 -10.68
C VAL A 54 -1.80 -5.59 -11.78
N LEU A 55 -1.24 -5.12 -12.90
CA LEU A 55 -2.04 -4.66 -14.04
C LEU A 55 -2.86 -5.79 -14.67
N LEU A 56 -2.24 -6.95 -14.84
CA LEU A 56 -2.92 -8.15 -15.35
C LEU A 56 -4.06 -8.56 -14.41
N SER A 57 -3.81 -8.62 -13.12
CA SER A 57 -4.79 -8.94 -12.08
C SER A 57 -5.94 -7.92 -12.03
N GLY A 58 -5.62 -6.62 -12.12
CA GLY A 58 -6.61 -5.56 -12.19
C GLY A 58 -7.58 -5.73 -13.38
N LYS A 59 -7.06 -6.06 -14.57
CA LYS A 59 -7.88 -6.36 -15.75
C LYS A 59 -8.68 -7.66 -15.58
N LEU A 60 -8.07 -8.71 -15.04
CA LEU A 60 -8.74 -9.98 -14.78
C LEU A 60 -9.83 -9.86 -13.70
N SER A 61 -9.77 -8.84 -12.85
CA SER A 61 -10.78 -8.60 -11.82
C SER A 61 -12.15 -8.23 -12.39
N GLU A 62 -12.21 -7.76 -13.64
CA GLU A 62 -13.46 -7.50 -14.35
C GLU A 62 -14.16 -8.80 -14.81
N THR A 63 -13.43 -9.91 -14.80
CA THR A 63 -13.94 -11.22 -15.23
C THR A 63 -14.67 -11.95 -14.09
N ARG A 64 -15.41 -13.02 -14.44
CA ARG A 64 -16.13 -13.86 -13.46
C ARG A 64 -15.21 -14.77 -12.63
N HIS A 65 -13.93 -14.82 -12.91
CA HIS A 65 -12.97 -15.78 -12.36
C HIS A 65 -12.03 -15.18 -11.29
N LYS A 66 -12.49 -14.16 -10.55
CA LYS A 66 -11.70 -13.47 -9.51
C LYS A 66 -11.05 -14.45 -8.52
N VAL A 67 -11.81 -15.41 -8.01
CA VAL A 67 -11.32 -16.38 -7.01
C VAL A 67 -10.25 -17.30 -7.60
N LEU A 68 -10.34 -17.64 -8.89
CA LEU A 68 -9.32 -18.43 -9.58
C LEU A 68 -7.99 -17.65 -9.67
N VAL A 69 -8.05 -16.37 -10.01
CA VAL A 69 -6.85 -15.52 -10.09
C VAL A 69 -6.16 -15.40 -8.72
N ILE A 70 -6.96 -15.19 -7.66
CA ILE A 70 -6.45 -15.16 -6.27
C ILE A 70 -5.81 -16.50 -5.91
N ALA A 71 -6.46 -17.64 -6.25
CA ALA A 71 -5.94 -18.98 -5.99
C ALA A 71 -4.60 -19.20 -6.68
N LEU A 72 -4.51 -18.89 -7.98
CA LEU A 72 -3.28 -19.03 -8.77
C LEU A 72 -2.16 -18.16 -8.20
N GLY A 73 -2.46 -16.89 -7.88
CA GLY A 73 -1.48 -15.98 -7.27
C GLY A 73 -0.98 -16.49 -5.92
N THR A 74 -1.89 -16.97 -5.06
CA THR A 74 -1.53 -17.50 -3.73
C THR A 74 -0.71 -18.77 -3.82
N ILE A 75 -1.07 -19.70 -4.71
CA ILE A 75 -0.31 -20.94 -4.93
C ILE A 75 1.09 -20.59 -5.46
N LEU A 76 1.18 -19.71 -6.46
CA LEU A 76 2.46 -19.28 -7.04
C LEU A 76 3.37 -18.67 -5.97
N TYR A 77 2.81 -17.81 -5.11
CA TYR A 77 3.51 -17.20 -3.99
C TYR A 77 4.07 -18.23 -2.99
N ILE A 78 3.21 -19.18 -2.56
CA ILE A 78 3.59 -20.22 -1.59
C ILE A 78 4.64 -21.16 -2.17
N VAL A 79 4.48 -21.57 -3.44
CA VAL A 79 5.45 -22.42 -4.14
C VAL A 79 6.81 -21.72 -4.24
N ALA A 80 6.84 -20.44 -4.62
CA ALA A 80 8.07 -19.67 -4.68
C ALA A 80 8.74 -19.58 -3.29
N GLY A 81 7.97 -19.28 -2.24
CA GLY A 81 8.47 -19.25 -0.87
C GLY A 81 9.03 -20.60 -0.39
N ALA A 82 8.30 -21.69 -0.65
CA ALA A 82 8.73 -23.04 -0.29
C ALA A 82 10.03 -23.42 -1.03
N LEU A 83 10.12 -23.18 -2.33
CA LEU A 83 11.33 -23.48 -3.11
C LEU A 83 12.52 -22.61 -2.70
N SER A 84 12.30 -21.40 -2.20
CA SER A 84 13.38 -20.55 -1.67
C SER A 84 14.06 -21.18 -0.45
N ILE A 85 13.34 -21.95 0.37
CA ILE A 85 13.89 -22.64 1.55
C ILE A 85 14.93 -23.71 1.13
N TRP A 86 14.73 -24.38 0.01
CA TRP A 86 15.63 -25.41 -0.50
C TRP A 86 16.64 -24.90 -1.53
N SER A 87 16.71 -23.57 -1.74
CA SER A 87 17.59 -23.01 -2.72
C SER A 87 19.07 -23.16 -2.31
N GLY A 88 19.88 -23.72 -3.20
CA GLY A 88 21.35 -23.87 -3.02
C GLY A 88 22.17 -22.84 -3.82
N SER A 89 21.52 -21.93 -4.57
CA SER A 89 22.21 -20.94 -5.40
C SER A 89 21.47 -19.59 -5.42
N LEU A 90 22.27 -18.51 -5.54
CA LEU A 90 21.70 -17.15 -5.63
C LEU A 90 20.84 -16.98 -6.88
N THR A 91 21.21 -17.60 -8.00
CA THR A 91 20.43 -17.55 -9.25
C THR A 91 19.04 -18.16 -9.05
N MET A 92 18.95 -19.28 -8.33
CA MET A 92 17.66 -19.90 -8.00
C MET A 92 16.83 -18.96 -7.11
N LEU A 93 17.44 -18.33 -6.10
CA LEU A 93 16.75 -17.34 -5.25
C LEU A 93 16.20 -16.18 -6.06
N ILE A 94 16.95 -15.67 -7.03
CA ILE A 94 16.48 -14.58 -7.92
C ILE A 94 15.24 -15.03 -8.71
N TRP A 95 15.23 -16.22 -9.30
CA TRP A 95 14.07 -16.73 -10.00
C TRP A 95 12.86 -16.93 -9.08
N MET A 96 13.10 -17.44 -7.85
CA MET A 96 12.02 -17.58 -6.85
C MET A 96 11.49 -16.24 -6.40
N SER A 97 12.34 -15.21 -6.26
CA SER A 97 11.92 -13.84 -5.96
C SER A 97 11.04 -13.24 -7.07
N CYS A 98 11.37 -13.51 -8.35
CA CYS A 98 10.50 -13.11 -9.47
C CYS A 98 9.13 -13.81 -9.41
N LEU A 99 9.12 -15.13 -9.15
CA LEU A 99 7.90 -15.91 -9.05
C LEU A 99 7.03 -15.44 -7.87
N LEU A 100 7.67 -15.10 -6.75
CA LEU A 100 7.03 -14.55 -5.56
C LEU A 100 6.41 -13.18 -5.86
N GLY A 101 7.13 -12.32 -6.58
CA GLY A 101 6.61 -11.03 -7.05
C GLY A 101 5.41 -11.19 -7.98
N ALA A 102 5.46 -12.15 -8.92
CA ALA A 102 4.33 -12.46 -9.80
C ALA A 102 3.09 -12.92 -9.01
N GLY A 103 3.28 -13.83 -8.04
CA GLY A 103 2.21 -14.31 -7.15
C GLY A 103 1.60 -13.18 -6.33
N CYS A 104 2.43 -12.34 -5.73
CA CYS A 104 2.01 -11.16 -4.97
C CYS A 104 1.21 -10.18 -5.85
N GLY A 105 1.71 -9.86 -7.05
CA GLY A 105 1.04 -8.97 -7.99
C GLY A 105 -0.36 -9.44 -8.40
N LEU A 106 -0.58 -10.74 -8.50
CA LEU A 106 -1.90 -11.31 -8.77
C LEU A 106 -2.88 -11.16 -7.62
N ILE A 107 -2.42 -11.19 -6.36
CA ILE A 107 -3.28 -11.12 -5.15
C ILE A 107 -3.59 -9.66 -4.78
N LEU A 108 -2.63 -8.78 -4.93
CA LEU A 108 -2.59 -7.43 -4.37
C LEU A 108 -3.83 -6.58 -4.64
N PRO A 109 -4.33 -6.45 -5.90
CA PRO A 109 -5.53 -5.65 -6.17
C PRO A 109 -6.79 -6.22 -5.52
N PHE A 110 -6.84 -7.52 -5.29
CA PHE A 110 -8.00 -8.17 -4.67
C PHE A 110 -8.04 -8.00 -3.16
N SER A 111 -6.90 -7.80 -2.49
CA SER A 111 -6.87 -7.58 -1.04
C SER A 111 -7.71 -6.37 -0.63
N THR A 112 -7.66 -5.29 -1.43
CA THR A 112 -8.43 -4.06 -1.22
C THR A 112 -9.66 -3.98 -2.12
N GLY A 113 -9.61 -4.55 -3.34
CA GLY A 113 -10.68 -4.52 -4.33
C GLY A 113 -11.95 -5.25 -3.88
N LEU A 114 -11.83 -6.40 -3.21
CA LEU A 114 -12.98 -7.12 -2.66
C LEU A 114 -13.70 -6.31 -1.57
N ILE A 115 -12.99 -5.45 -0.83
CA ILE A 115 -13.63 -4.52 0.11
C ILE A 115 -14.43 -3.47 -0.65
N ALA A 116 -13.88 -2.95 -1.75
CA ALA A 116 -14.60 -1.99 -2.58
C ALA A 116 -15.86 -2.59 -3.22
N ASP A 117 -15.84 -3.89 -3.54
CA ASP A 117 -16.98 -4.62 -4.10
C ASP A 117 -18.09 -4.88 -3.06
N VAL A 118 -17.73 -5.11 -1.78
CA VAL A 118 -18.66 -5.54 -0.73
C VAL A 118 -19.17 -4.38 0.14
N PHE A 119 -18.33 -3.35 0.36
CA PHE A 119 -18.64 -2.26 1.29
C PHE A 119 -18.74 -0.91 0.56
N THR A 120 -19.62 -0.01 1.08
CA THR A 120 -19.84 1.33 0.55
C THR A 120 -19.63 2.41 1.62
N GLY A 121 -19.42 3.67 1.21
CA GLY A 121 -19.35 4.83 2.08
C GLY A 121 -18.32 4.73 3.20
N LYS A 122 -18.70 5.17 4.41
CA LYS A 122 -17.82 5.15 5.59
C LYS A 122 -17.36 3.75 6.01
N TYR A 123 -18.20 2.73 5.76
CA TYR A 123 -17.84 1.33 6.05
C TYR A 123 -16.71 0.85 5.15
N ARG A 124 -16.68 1.24 3.87
CA ARG A 124 -15.57 0.95 2.95
C ARG A 124 -14.25 1.51 3.51
N THR A 125 -14.21 2.78 3.90
CA THR A 125 -13.00 3.41 4.47
C THR A 125 -12.57 2.74 5.77
N LYS A 126 -13.52 2.40 6.64
CA LYS A 126 -13.22 1.66 7.88
C LYS A 126 -12.58 0.30 7.58
N GLN A 127 -13.13 -0.46 6.64
CA GLN A 127 -12.60 -1.76 6.25
C GLN A 127 -11.23 -1.63 5.54
N MET A 128 -11.02 -0.59 4.72
CA MET A 128 -9.70 -0.27 4.15
C MET A 128 -8.66 0.01 5.24
N GLY A 129 -9.03 0.74 6.30
CA GLY A 129 -8.17 0.97 7.45
C GLY A 129 -7.84 -0.31 8.22
N ILE A 130 -8.83 -1.19 8.44
CA ILE A 130 -8.64 -2.48 9.13
C ILE A 130 -7.71 -3.39 8.32
N ILE A 131 -7.88 -3.47 7.00
CA ILE A 131 -7.04 -4.34 6.16
C ILE A 131 -5.60 -3.84 6.11
N SER A 132 -5.38 -2.53 6.03
CA SER A 132 -4.06 -1.94 6.18
C SER A 132 -3.45 -2.22 7.55
N ALA A 133 -4.24 -2.13 8.62
CA ALA A 133 -3.79 -2.46 9.97
C ALA A 133 -3.37 -3.94 10.09
N ILE A 134 -4.16 -4.88 9.54
CA ILE A 134 -3.83 -6.32 9.53
C ILE A 134 -2.54 -6.56 8.75
N GLY A 135 -2.36 -5.95 7.58
CA GLY A 135 -1.11 -6.03 6.82
C GLY A 135 0.09 -5.55 7.63
N ASN A 136 -0.03 -4.39 8.27
CA ASN A 136 1.06 -3.81 9.06
C ASN A 136 1.42 -4.63 10.31
N ILE A 137 0.44 -5.18 11.05
CA ILE A 137 0.74 -6.05 12.19
C ILE A 137 1.39 -7.37 11.73
N ALA A 138 1.00 -7.88 10.57
CA ALA A 138 1.64 -9.04 9.96
C ALA A 138 3.10 -8.73 9.61
N LEU A 139 3.40 -7.55 9.07
CA LEU A 139 4.77 -7.10 8.80
C LEU A 139 5.61 -6.99 10.08
N VAL A 140 5.07 -6.37 11.15
CA VAL A 140 5.77 -6.32 12.44
C VAL A 140 6.11 -7.72 12.92
N GLY A 141 5.12 -8.63 12.97
CA GLY A 141 5.32 -10.01 13.39
C GLY A 141 6.31 -10.76 12.49
N ALA A 142 6.18 -10.61 11.17
CA ALA A 142 7.06 -11.23 10.20
C ALA A 142 8.51 -10.73 10.36
N THR A 143 8.72 -9.43 10.58
CA THR A 143 10.07 -8.85 10.77
C THR A 143 10.77 -9.45 12.00
N PHE A 144 10.06 -9.57 13.12
CA PHE A 144 10.60 -10.22 14.31
C PHE A 144 10.93 -11.70 14.07
N VAL A 145 10.01 -12.45 13.44
CA VAL A 145 10.21 -13.87 13.15
C VAL A 145 11.39 -14.06 12.18
N VAL A 146 11.47 -13.25 11.14
CA VAL A 146 12.56 -13.29 10.15
C VAL A 146 13.91 -13.01 10.82
N GLY A 147 14.02 -11.97 11.66
CA GLY A 147 15.25 -11.64 12.37
C GLY A 147 15.73 -12.79 13.27
N PHE A 148 14.80 -13.39 14.05
CA PHE A 148 15.11 -14.54 14.90
C PHE A 148 15.51 -15.80 14.11
N LEU A 149 14.86 -16.04 12.98
CA LEU A 149 15.16 -17.18 12.11
C LEU A 149 16.49 -16.99 11.35
N ALA A 150 16.79 -15.76 10.92
CA ALA A 150 18.04 -15.41 10.25
C ALA A 150 19.28 -15.70 11.11
N ALA A 151 19.17 -15.50 12.44
CA ALA A 151 20.24 -15.81 13.38
C ALA A 151 20.57 -17.32 13.46
N LYS A 152 19.64 -18.19 13.07
CA LYS A 152 19.83 -19.65 13.10
C LYS A 152 20.33 -20.21 11.78
N SER A 153 19.76 -19.76 10.68
CA SER A 153 20.13 -20.18 9.32
C SER A 153 19.55 -19.22 8.29
N TRP A 154 20.31 -18.91 7.26
CA TRP A 154 19.89 -18.03 6.16
C TRP A 154 18.70 -18.56 5.33
N HIS A 155 18.38 -19.85 5.38
CA HIS A 155 17.23 -20.44 4.70
C HIS A 155 15.91 -20.24 5.47
N LEU A 156 15.95 -20.19 6.81
CA LEU A 156 14.75 -20.16 7.64
C LEU A 156 13.90 -18.89 7.51
N PRO A 157 14.45 -17.71 7.23
CA PRO A 157 13.67 -16.50 6.96
C PRO A 157 12.60 -16.67 5.89
N PHE A 158 12.85 -17.49 4.87
CA PHE A 158 11.91 -17.73 3.78
C PHE A 158 10.63 -18.46 4.22
N LEU A 159 10.57 -19.05 5.43
CA LEU A 159 9.35 -19.61 6.02
C LEU A 159 8.23 -18.57 6.14
N VAL A 160 8.57 -17.28 6.25
CA VAL A 160 7.57 -16.20 6.32
C VAL A 160 6.69 -16.13 5.07
N TYR A 161 7.22 -16.57 3.94
CA TYR A 161 6.48 -16.62 2.67
C TYR A 161 5.40 -17.73 2.62
N LEU A 162 5.30 -18.56 3.65
CA LEU A 162 4.21 -19.53 3.82
C LEU A 162 3.00 -18.93 4.55
N ILE A 163 3.09 -17.72 5.12
CA ILE A 163 1.97 -17.05 5.79
C ILE A 163 0.70 -17.01 4.93
N PRO A 164 0.75 -16.74 3.60
CA PRO A 164 -0.44 -16.74 2.74
C PRO A 164 -1.15 -18.10 2.60
N LEU A 165 -0.60 -19.17 3.17
CA LEU A 165 -1.28 -20.47 3.26
C LEU A 165 -2.62 -20.35 4.01
N VAL A 166 -2.69 -19.44 4.98
CA VAL A 166 -3.94 -19.10 5.68
C VAL A 166 -5.00 -18.58 4.69
N SER A 167 -4.58 -17.73 3.74
CA SER A 167 -5.48 -17.20 2.70
C SER A 167 -5.95 -18.29 1.77
N LEU A 168 -5.09 -19.25 1.42
CA LEU A 168 -5.47 -20.40 0.57
C LEU A 168 -6.52 -21.29 1.25
N ILE A 169 -6.37 -21.56 2.56
CA ILE A 169 -7.33 -22.33 3.35
C ILE A 169 -8.69 -21.62 3.43
N LEU A 170 -8.69 -20.29 3.53
CA LEU A 170 -9.90 -19.48 3.62
C LEU A 170 -10.54 -19.17 2.25
N LEU A 171 -9.87 -19.46 1.14
CA LEU A 171 -10.31 -19.15 -0.21
C LEU A 171 -11.72 -19.70 -0.57
N PRO A 172 -12.13 -20.94 -0.17
CA PRO A 172 -13.47 -21.48 -0.48
C PRO A 172 -14.62 -20.60 0.02
N TRP A 173 -14.40 -19.83 1.10
CA TRP A 173 -15.43 -18.92 1.62
C TRP A 173 -15.68 -17.72 0.72
N LEU A 174 -14.71 -17.32 -0.12
CA LEU A 174 -14.90 -16.23 -1.10
C LEU A 174 -15.87 -16.61 -2.22
N ASN A 175 -16.01 -17.90 -2.55
CA ASN A 175 -17.01 -18.39 -3.51
C ASN A 175 -18.45 -18.22 -3.01
N LYS A 176 -18.67 -18.00 -1.71
CA LYS A 176 -19.99 -17.78 -1.12
C LYS A 176 -20.48 -16.34 -1.22
N ILE A 177 -19.68 -15.42 -1.75
CA ILE A 177 -20.12 -14.05 -2.04
C ILE A 177 -21.13 -14.14 -3.19
N PRO A 178 -22.39 -13.68 -3.00
CA PRO A 178 -23.40 -13.75 -4.05
C PRO A 178 -22.94 -13.01 -5.29
N LYS A 179 -22.98 -13.65 -6.44
CA LYS A 179 -22.54 -13.06 -7.72
C LYS A 179 -23.42 -11.89 -8.18
N SER A 180 -24.63 -11.75 -7.59
CA SER A 180 -25.57 -10.65 -7.84
C SER A 180 -25.26 -9.39 -7.03
N ASP A 181 -24.52 -9.51 -5.90
CA ASP A 181 -24.29 -8.40 -4.96
C ASP A 181 -22.96 -7.65 -5.21
N TYR A 182 -22.23 -8.00 -6.27
CA TYR A 182 -21.15 -7.16 -6.77
C TYR A 182 -21.74 -5.88 -7.38
N GLY A 183 -22.25 -4.97 -6.53
CA GLY A 183 -22.79 -3.67 -6.94
C GLY A 183 -24.21 -3.33 -6.45
N VAL A 184 -24.81 -4.12 -5.53
CA VAL A 184 -26.05 -3.73 -4.87
C VAL A 184 -25.73 -3.16 -3.49
N SER A 185 -26.02 -1.86 -3.33
CA SER A 185 -25.97 -1.12 -2.10
C SER A 185 -26.75 -1.81 -0.99
N VAL A 186 -26.13 -2.08 0.16
CA VAL A 186 -26.85 -2.18 1.43
C VAL A 186 -27.29 -0.75 1.82
N ALA A 187 -28.27 -0.25 1.09
CA ALA A 187 -28.96 1.00 1.37
C ALA A 187 -30.46 0.73 1.31
N SER A 188 -30.98 -0.08 2.26
CA SER A 188 -32.42 -0.10 2.50
C SER A 188 -32.75 -0.71 3.84
N ASP A 189 -32.52 0.04 4.92
CA ASP A 189 -33.29 -0.10 6.14
C ASP A 189 -33.67 1.27 6.73
N ALA A 190 -34.03 2.22 5.86
CA ALA A 190 -34.64 3.46 6.30
C ALA A 190 -35.52 4.05 5.18
N SER A 191 -36.58 3.34 4.75
CA SER A 191 -37.84 3.93 4.28
C SER A 191 -38.80 2.84 3.80
N ALA A 192 -39.42 2.14 4.75
CA ALA A 192 -40.70 1.51 4.50
C ALA A 192 -41.77 2.61 4.61
N GLY A 193 -42.35 3.01 3.50
CA GLY A 193 -43.54 3.88 3.53
C GLY A 193 -43.67 4.78 2.34
N SER A 194 -44.13 4.26 1.22
CA SER A 194 -45.25 4.79 0.44
C SER A 194 -45.28 4.24 -0.97
N THR A 195 -46.32 3.52 -1.24
CA THR A 195 -46.80 3.05 -2.55
C THR A 195 -47.11 4.21 -3.49
N SER A 196 -46.73 4.09 -4.75
CA SER A 196 -47.69 4.17 -5.86
C SER A 196 -47.02 4.00 -7.24
N SER A 197 -47.77 3.33 -8.05
CA SER A 197 -47.68 2.87 -9.41
C SER A 197 -47.28 3.91 -10.49
N ASP A 198 -46.86 3.33 -11.58
CA ASP A 198 -46.95 3.69 -12.99
C ASP A 198 -45.68 4.11 -13.76
N GLY A 199 -45.38 3.24 -14.69
CA GLY A 199 -45.20 3.60 -16.11
C GLY A 199 -43.84 4.03 -16.63
N LYS A 200 -43.18 3.08 -17.31
CA LYS A 200 -42.38 3.29 -18.54
C LYS A 200 -41.66 4.64 -18.70
N THR A 201 -40.33 4.62 -18.78
CA THR A 201 -39.64 5.08 -20.00
C THR A 201 -38.12 5.25 -19.77
N ALA A 202 -37.36 4.86 -20.77
CA ALA A 202 -36.06 5.37 -21.19
C ALA A 202 -34.98 5.61 -20.11
N ALA A 203 -33.92 4.85 -20.21
CA ALA A 203 -32.64 5.15 -19.58
C ALA A 203 -32.12 6.53 -20.06
N SER A 204 -32.58 7.58 -19.40
CA SER A 204 -31.94 8.87 -19.39
C SER A 204 -30.84 8.78 -18.34
N ALA A 205 -29.57 8.96 -18.75
CA ALA A 205 -28.46 9.13 -17.84
C ALA A 205 -28.84 10.21 -16.82
N ALA A 206 -28.97 9.83 -15.56
CA ALA A 206 -29.16 10.78 -14.48
C ALA A 206 -28.04 11.82 -14.55
N PRO A 207 -28.33 13.12 -14.40
CA PRO A 207 -27.30 14.14 -14.33
C PRO A 207 -26.38 13.78 -13.17
N ALA A 208 -25.08 13.71 -13.45
CA ALA A 208 -24.05 13.46 -12.46
C ALA A 208 -24.22 14.48 -11.34
N THR A 209 -24.72 14.03 -10.19
CA THR A 209 -24.88 14.85 -9.01
C THR A 209 -23.53 15.41 -8.60
N ASP A 210 -23.49 16.69 -8.30
CA ASP A 210 -22.30 17.39 -7.79
C ASP A 210 -21.72 16.61 -6.60
N ILE A 211 -20.58 15.99 -6.84
CA ILE A 211 -19.78 15.37 -5.79
C ILE A 211 -18.87 16.49 -5.29
N ASP A 212 -19.13 17.01 -4.10
CA ASP A 212 -18.36 18.07 -3.40
C ASP A 212 -18.43 19.47 -4.05
N GLY A 213 -19.57 19.86 -4.63
CA GLY A 213 -19.72 21.20 -5.26
C GLY A 213 -18.83 21.40 -6.48
N PHE A 214 -18.33 20.31 -7.06
CA PHE A 214 -17.50 20.35 -8.27
C PHE A 214 -18.31 19.79 -9.44
N SER A 215 -18.69 20.66 -10.36
CA SER A 215 -19.38 20.28 -11.58
C SER A 215 -18.60 19.21 -12.34
N THR A 216 -19.23 18.07 -12.57
CA THR A 216 -18.71 17.02 -13.46
C THR A 216 -18.91 17.35 -14.92
N ALA A 217 -19.58 18.46 -15.21
CA ALA A 217 -19.78 18.97 -16.57
C ALA A 217 -18.42 19.30 -17.22
N GLY A 218 -18.11 18.62 -18.32
CA GLY A 218 -16.88 18.83 -19.09
C GLY A 218 -15.69 17.95 -18.71
N GLN A 219 -15.83 16.98 -17.78
CA GLN A 219 -14.73 16.06 -17.49
C GLN A 219 -14.61 14.95 -18.54
N HIS A 220 -13.39 14.74 -19.02
CA HIS A 220 -13.08 13.67 -19.96
C HIS A 220 -13.14 12.31 -19.26
N VAL A 221 -14.18 11.53 -19.56
CA VAL A 221 -14.31 10.13 -19.11
C VAL A 221 -13.79 9.23 -20.23
N LYS A 222 -12.75 8.46 -19.92
CA LYS A 222 -12.21 7.44 -20.82
C LYS A 222 -12.16 6.10 -20.09
N ASP A 223 -12.64 5.06 -20.76
CA ASP A 223 -12.66 3.69 -20.22
C ASP A 223 -13.34 3.56 -18.83
N GLY A 224 -14.27 4.47 -18.51
CA GLY A 224 -14.99 4.50 -17.25
C GLY A 224 -14.23 5.14 -16.08
N PHE A 225 -13.19 5.92 -16.36
CA PHE A 225 -12.42 6.69 -15.37
C PHE A 225 -12.52 8.20 -15.63
N TYR A 226 -12.54 8.99 -14.56
CA TYR A 226 -12.32 10.44 -14.63
C TYR A 226 -10.81 10.72 -14.78
N VAL A 227 -10.34 10.73 -16.03
CA VAL A 227 -8.89 10.67 -16.36
C VAL A 227 -8.05 11.72 -15.63
N GLY A 228 -8.45 12.99 -15.67
CA GLY A 228 -7.69 14.07 -15.04
C GLY A 228 -7.55 13.87 -13.51
N ARG A 229 -8.64 13.48 -12.84
CA ARG A 229 -8.62 13.24 -11.39
C ARG A 229 -7.82 12.00 -11.02
N THR A 230 -7.91 10.95 -11.83
CA THR A 230 -7.16 9.71 -11.63
C THR A 230 -5.65 9.98 -11.73
N ILE A 231 -5.21 10.72 -12.76
CA ILE A 231 -3.78 11.07 -12.91
C ILE A 231 -3.28 11.87 -11.70
N TRP A 232 -4.03 12.90 -11.26
CA TRP A 232 -3.64 13.67 -10.08
C TRP A 232 -3.59 12.83 -8.80
N LEU A 233 -4.52 11.89 -8.62
CA LEU A 233 -4.50 10.98 -7.46
C LEU A 233 -3.27 10.05 -7.52
N LEU A 234 -2.96 9.48 -8.68
CA LEU A 234 -1.80 8.61 -8.86
C LEU A 234 -0.49 9.35 -8.63
N LEU A 235 -0.35 10.58 -9.15
CA LEU A 235 0.83 11.42 -8.91
C LEU A 235 0.97 11.77 -7.42
N ALA A 236 -0.12 12.18 -6.76
CA ALA A 236 -0.12 12.48 -5.34
C ALA A 236 0.30 11.26 -4.51
N TYR A 237 -0.22 10.08 -4.86
CA TYR A 237 0.13 8.83 -4.18
C TYR A 237 1.57 8.43 -4.43
N PHE A 238 2.06 8.55 -5.67
CA PHE A 238 3.45 8.32 -6.02
C PHE A 238 4.40 9.16 -5.15
N PHE A 239 4.22 10.48 -5.10
CA PHE A 239 5.06 11.36 -4.29
C PHE A 239 4.95 11.07 -2.79
N PHE A 240 3.77 10.72 -2.31
CA PHE A 240 3.55 10.37 -0.92
C PHE A 240 4.30 9.08 -0.54
N VAL A 241 4.18 8.03 -1.35
CA VAL A 241 4.89 6.75 -1.16
C VAL A 241 6.39 6.95 -1.30
N PHE A 242 6.84 7.71 -2.30
CA PHE A 242 8.25 8.05 -2.45
C PHE A 242 8.82 8.66 -1.17
N ALA A 243 8.14 9.68 -0.61
CA ALA A 243 8.58 10.35 0.60
C ALA A 243 8.65 9.42 1.83
N THR A 244 7.68 8.53 1.99
CA THR A 244 7.64 7.59 3.13
C THR A 244 8.58 6.40 2.97
N SER A 245 9.03 6.10 1.74
CA SER A 245 9.95 4.99 1.45
C SER A 245 11.42 5.36 1.59
N VAL A 246 11.80 6.63 1.44
CA VAL A 246 13.21 7.07 1.55
C VAL A 246 13.86 6.63 2.87
N PRO A 247 13.22 6.76 4.06
CA PRO A 247 13.83 6.27 5.28
C PRO A 247 14.10 4.77 5.27
N ALA A 248 13.22 3.95 4.67
CA ALA A 248 13.41 2.51 4.60
C ALA A 248 14.69 2.11 3.85
N TYR A 249 15.05 2.87 2.81
CA TYR A 249 16.25 2.60 2.00
C TYR A 249 17.54 3.17 2.60
N TYR A 250 17.47 4.33 3.26
CA TYR A 250 18.67 5.09 3.65
C TYR A 250 18.97 5.09 5.15
N LEU A 251 18.02 4.70 6.03
CA LEU A 251 18.30 4.52 7.47
C LEU A 251 19.42 3.51 7.74
N PRO A 252 19.50 2.35 7.03
CA PRO A 252 20.60 1.41 7.23
C PRO A 252 21.99 2.01 6.96
N ASN A 253 22.09 3.06 6.14
CA ASN A 253 23.34 3.75 5.85
C ASN A 253 23.58 4.93 6.80
N LEU A 254 22.51 5.65 7.18
CA LEU A 254 22.62 6.84 8.03
C LEU A 254 22.89 6.50 9.51
N MET A 255 22.18 5.50 10.06
CA MET A 255 22.26 5.20 11.50
C MET A 255 23.66 4.72 11.96
N PRO A 256 24.41 3.88 11.21
CA PRO A 256 25.77 3.49 11.60
C PRO A 256 26.75 4.65 11.67
N GLU A 257 26.58 5.73 10.90
CA GLU A 257 27.41 6.94 11.01
C GLU A 257 27.33 7.58 12.40
N TYR A 258 26.23 7.37 13.11
CA TYR A 258 26.00 7.86 14.47
C TYR A 258 26.14 6.77 15.54
N HIS A 259 26.94 5.72 15.27
CA HIS A 259 27.24 4.62 16.19
C HIS A 259 26.02 3.79 16.61
N MET A 260 24.97 3.73 15.78
CA MET A 260 23.80 2.89 15.99
C MET A 260 23.98 1.56 15.27
N SER A 261 23.46 0.48 15.87
CA SER A 261 23.58 -0.87 15.32
C SER A 261 22.56 -1.12 14.20
N THR A 262 22.80 -2.18 13.40
CA THR A 262 21.81 -2.67 12.42
C THR A 262 20.52 -3.17 13.10
N GLU A 263 20.63 -3.65 14.33
CA GLU A 263 19.46 -4.05 15.13
C GLU A 263 18.59 -2.84 15.48
N ASP A 264 19.20 -1.68 15.77
CA ASP A 264 18.49 -0.43 16.04
C ASP A 264 17.66 0.03 14.82
N VAL A 265 18.18 -0.16 13.61
CA VAL A 265 17.43 0.11 12.36
C VAL A 265 16.14 -0.71 12.29
N SER A 266 16.24 -1.99 12.66
CA SER A 266 15.08 -2.90 12.66
C SER A 266 14.02 -2.49 13.68
N VAL A 267 14.43 -2.01 14.85
CA VAL A 267 13.51 -1.48 15.87
C VAL A 267 12.82 -0.21 15.36
N VAL A 268 13.58 0.73 14.82
CA VAL A 268 13.03 1.99 14.26
C VAL A 268 12.02 1.68 13.14
N THR A 269 12.34 0.73 12.26
CA THR A 269 11.43 0.31 11.17
C THR A 269 10.18 -0.40 11.71
N SER A 270 10.32 -1.21 12.76
CA SER A 270 9.17 -1.88 13.41
C SER A 270 8.20 -0.86 14.02
N VAL A 271 8.71 0.23 14.60
CA VAL A 271 7.87 1.31 15.14
C VAL A 271 7.07 2.02 14.04
N PHE A 272 7.62 2.20 12.85
CA PHE A 272 6.88 2.72 11.70
C PHE A 272 5.65 1.85 11.38
N TYR A 273 5.80 0.53 11.23
CA TYR A 273 4.68 -0.37 10.96
C TYR A 273 3.69 -0.45 12.14
N ALA A 274 4.18 -0.42 13.38
CA ALA A 274 3.33 -0.39 14.56
C ALA A 274 2.48 0.89 14.62
N ALA A 275 3.06 2.04 14.28
CA ALA A 275 2.33 3.30 14.20
C ALA A 275 1.28 3.27 13.09
N MET A 276 1.60 2.70 11.91
CA MET A 276 0.63 2.49 10.83
C MET A 276 -0.53 1.58 11.28
N PHE A 277 -0.23 0.50 12.00
CA PHE A 277 -1.25 -0.41 12.56
C PHE A 277 -2.19 0.35 13.51
N ILE A 278 -1.64 1.05 14.49
CA ILE A 278 -2.43 1.77 15.50
C ILE A 278 -3.35 2.78 14.83
N ILE A 279 -2.83 3.66 13.98
CA ILE A 279 -3.62 4.71 13.36
C ILE A 279 -4.66 4.15 12.37
N GLY A 280 -4.34 3.04 11.70
CA GLY A 280 -5.25 2.35 10.79
C GLY A 280 -6.53 1.86 11.47
N LEU A 281 -6.44 1.44 12.75
CA LEU A 281 -7.61 1.08 13.56
C LEU A 281 -8.49 2.29 13.89
N PHE A 282 -7.88 3.45 14.10
CA PHE A 282 -8.56 4.68 14.53
C PHE A 282 -8.84 5.66 13.39
N VAL A 283 -8.57 5.29 12.13
CA VAL A 283 -8.67 6.18 10.96
C VAL A 283 -10.01 6.92 10.90
N THR A 284 -11.12 6.21 11.13
CA THR A 284 -12.47 6.81 11.08
C THR A 284 -12.67 7.86 12.19
N GLY A 285 -12.14 7.63 13.39
CA GLY A 285 -12.16 8.59 14.49
C GLY A 285 -11.36 9.85 14.18
N VAL A 286 -10.16 9.68 13.63
CA VAL A 286 -9.29 10.78 13.22
C VAL A 286 -9.93 11.60 12.09
N MET A 287 -10.58 10.94 11.12
CA MET A 287 -11.32 11.63 10.06
C MET A 287 -12.50 12.42 10.58
N LYS A 288 -13.18 11.97 11.64
CA LYS A 288 -14.23 12.75 12.31
C LYS A 288 -13.67 14.01 13.00
N LEU A 289 -12.50 13.89 13.62
CA LEU A 289 -11.84 15.00 14.33
C LEU A 289 -11.33 16.07 13.37
N PHE A 290 -10.56 15.68 12.36
CA PHE A 290 -9.89 16.60 11.43
C PHE A 290 -10.70 16.90 10.15
N LYS A 291 -11.77 16.15 9.89
CA LYS A 291 -12.70 16.39 8.78
C LYS A 291 -11.94 16.55 7.43
N GLN A 292 -12.16 17.68 6.75
CA GLN A 292 -11.55 17.97 5.45
C GLN A 292 -10.03 18.12 5.51
N THR A 293 -9.46 18.46 6.67
CA THR A 293 -8.02 18.68 6.84
C THR A 293 -7.25 17.41 7.17
N THR A 294 -7.91 16.24 7.25
CA THR A 294 -7.27 14.96 7.60
C THR A 294 -6.03 14.67 6.76
N PHE A 295 -6.11 14.95 5.45
CA PHE A 295 -4.98 14.70 4.55
C PHE A 295 -3.83 15.71 4.74
N ILE A 296 -4.13 16.95 5.13
CA ILE A 296 -3.11 17.94 5.53
C ILE A 296 -2.37 17.42 6.76
N VAL A 297 -3.11 16.92 7.76
CA VAL A 297 -2.51 16.35 8.99
C VAL A 297 -1.61 15.16 8.65
N ALA A 298 -2.06 14.25 7.80
CA ALA A 298 -1.27 13.10 7.36
C ALA A 298 0.04 13.54 6.69
N THR A 299 -0.03 14.50 5.75
CA THR A 299 1.15 15.00 5.04
C THR A 299 2.07 15.80 5.98
N ALA A 300 1.51 16.58 6.89
CA ALA A 300 2.28 17.35 7.89
C ALA A 300 3.04 16.42 8.84
N LEU A 301 2.46 15.28 9.24
CA LEU A 301 3.15 14.26 10.03
C LEU A 301 4.34 13.69 9.27
N VAL A 302 4.18 13.37 7.97
CA VAL A 302 5.30 12.88 7.16
C VAL A 302 6.42 13.91 7.07
N VAL A 303 6.09 15.18 6.77
CA VAL A 303 7.08 16.27 6.72
C VAL A 303 7.79 16.43 8.07
N GLY A 304 7.04 16.46 9.18
CA GLY A 304 7.59 16.59 10.52
C GLY A 304 8.53 15.45 10.91
N GLY A 305 8.15 14.20 10.58
CA GLY A 305 8.99 13.04 10.81
C GLY A 305 10.27 13.04 9.96
N CYS A 306 10.16 13.39 8.67
CA CYS A 306 11.34 13.54 7.80
C CYS A 306 12.27 14.66 8.28
N LEU A 307 11.72 15.78 8.74
CA LEU A 307 12.51 16.89 9.31
C LEU A 307 13.27 16.46 10.57
N LEU A 308 12.66 15.64 11.43
CA LEU A 308 13.32 15.13 12.62
C LEU A 308 14.55 14.29 12.27
N PHE A 309 14.53 13.49 11.20
CA PHE A 309 15.74 12.77 10.74
C PHE A 309 16.87 13.70 10.35
N VAL A 310 16.56 14.87 9.77
CA VAL A 310 17.57 15.86 9.36
C VAL A 310 18.18 16.58 10.57
N VAL A 311 17.35 16.93 11.56
CA VAL A 311 17.77 17.80 12.68
C VAL A 311 18.42 16.99 13.81
N THR A 312 18.03 15.72 13.99
CA THR A 312 18.43 14.94 15.17
C THR A 312 19.47 13.86 14.84
N ARG A 313 20.22 13.42 15.87
CA ARG A 313 21.26 12.39 15.79
C ARG A 313 21.14 11.38 16.92
N SER A 314 19.94 11.28 17.52
CA SER A 314 19.69 10.42 18.67
C SER A 314 18.80 9.26 18.28
N TYR A 315 19.15 8.05 18.73
CA TYR A 315 18.37 6.84 18.51
C TYR A 315 16.89 6.98 18.94
N GLY A 316 16.64 7.51 20.14
CA GLY A 316 15.28 7.70 20.65
C GLY A 316 14.46 8.66 19.77
N LEU A 317 15.10 9.70 19.22
CA LEU A 317 14.44 10.63 18.31
C LEU A 317 14.21 10.03 16.90
N TYR A 318 15.05 9.12 16.45
CA TYR A 318 14.82 8.37 15.21
C TYR A 318 13.60 7.43 15.34
N ILE A 319 13.41 6.79 16.51
CA ILE A 319 12.19 6.02 16.81
C ILE A 319 10.95 6.92 16.70
N VAL A 320 10.99 8.11 17.33
CA VAL A 320 9.88 9.07 17.29
C VAL A 320 9.65 9.57 15.86
N ALA A 321 10.72 9.92 15.14
CA ALA A 321 10.66 10.43 13.77
C ALA A 321 9.95 9.43 12.83
N TYR A 322 10.39 8.18 12.85
CA TYR A 322 9.80 7.16 11.95
C TYR A 322 8.41 6.72 12.42
N GLY A 323 8.15 6.74 13.72
CA GLY A 323 6.80 6.57 14.26
C GLY A 323 5.83 7.63 13.74
N ILE A 324 6.23 8.91 13.73
CA ILE A 324 5.44 10.03 13.19
C ILE A 324 5.19 9.85 11.69
N VAL A 325 6.20 9.46 10.90
CA VAL A 325 6.02 9.14 9.47
C VAL A 325 5.02 8.00 9.31
N GLY A 326 5.10 6.95 10.15
CA GLY A 326 4.17 5.82 10.17
C GLY A 326 2.73 6.24 10.47
N LEU A 327 2.50 7.14 11.43
CA LEU A 327 1.16 7.71 11.69
C LEU A 327 0.62 8.45 10.45
N GLY A 328 1.45 9.26 9.79
CA GLY A 328 1.07 9.97 8.57
C GLY A 328 0.70 9.02 7.43
N ASN A 329 1.51 7.97 7.21
CA ASN A 329 1.29 6.98 6.15
C ASN A 329 0.04 6.14 6.42
N GLY A 330 -0.13 5.62 7.65
CA GLY A 330 -1.29 4.83 8.03
C GLY A 330 -2.60 5.59 7.98
N LEU A 331 -2.57 6.93 8.13
CA LEU A 331 -3.74 7.79 7.96
C LEU A 331 -4.05 8.06 6.48
N ALA A 332 -3.04 8.31 5.66
CA ALA A 332 -3.22 8.67 4.26
C ALA A 332 -3.62 7.49 3.38
N GLN A 333 -3.06 6.30 3.62
CA GLN A 333 -3.23 5.12 2.75
C GLN A 333 -4.71 4.71 2.57
N PRO A 334 -5.55 4.58 3.63
CA PRO A 334 -6.97 4.25 3.45
C PRO A 334 -7.74 5.34 2.69
N ILE A 335 -7.33 6.61 2.82
CA ILE A 335 -7.94 7.72 2.09
C ILE A 335 -7.66 7.59 0.60
N PHE A 336 -6.41 7.32 0.21
CA PHE A 336 -6.04 7.11 -1.18
C PHE A 336 -6.81 5.93 -1.79
N TYR A 337 -6.89 4.80 -1.09
CA TYR A 337 -7.63 3.62 -1.56
C TYR A 337 -9.11 3.91 -1.75
N THR A 338 -9.75 4.57 -0.79
CA THR A 338 -11.15 4.96 -0.90
C THR A 338 -11.37 5.88 -2.09
N LYS A 339 -10.54 6.93 -2.24
CA LYS A 339 -10.65 7.88 -3.34
C LYS A 339 -10.42 7.24 -4.71
N ALA A 340 -9.50 6.29 -4.83
CA ALA A 340 -9.30 5.56 -6.07
C ALA A 340 -10.58 4.82 -6.51
N THR A 341 -11.32 4.23 -5.54
CA THR A 341 -12.59 3.55 -5.84
C THR A 341 -13.74 4.51 -6.15
N GLU A 342 -13.64 5.78 -5.78
CA GLU A 342 -14.63 6.81 -6.07
C GLU A 342 -14.44 7.49 -7.44
N LEU A 343 -13.29 7.28 -8.09
CA LEU A 343 -12.94 7.86 -9.39
C LEU A 343 -13.39 7.02 -10.59
N VAL A 344 -14.12 5.93 -10.34
CA VAL A 344 -14.66 5.06 -11.37
C VAL A 344 -16.15 5.32 -11.57
N VAL A 345 -16.60 5.22 -12.82
CA VAL A 345 -18.03 5.37 -13.19
C VAL A 345 -18.84 4.13 -12.81
N SER A 346 -18.19 2.96 -12.75
CA SER A 346 -18.80 1.67 -12.40
C SER A 346 -18.01 0.98 -11.32
N ASP A 347 -18.68 0.52 -10.28
CA ASP A 347 -18.06 -0.24 -9.17
C ASP A 347 -17.26 -1.47 -9.64
N LYS A 348 -17.63 -2.06 -10.79
CA LYS A 348 -16.88 -3.16 -11.41
C LYS A 348 -15.41 -2.82 -11.70
N LYS A 349 -15.09 -1.53 -11.86
CA LYS A 349 -13.73 -1.04 -12.15
C LYS A 349 -12.96 -0.60 -10.91
N SER A 350 -13.54 -0.69 -9.71
CA SER A 350 -12.89 -0.31 -8.45
C SER A 350 -11.59 -1.09 -8.21
N THR A 351 -11.59 -2.40 -8.47
CA THR A 351 -10.37 -3.22 -8.33
C THR A 351 -9.29 -2.81 -9.33
N LEU A 352 -9.66 -2.43 -10.56
CA LEU A 352 -8.71 -1.92 -11.55
C LEU A 352 -8.14 -0.56 -11.13
N ALA A 353 -8.96 0.33 -10.55
CA ALA A 353 -8.48 1.60 -9.99
C ALA A 353 -7.45 1.40 -8.88
N LEU A 354 -7.70 0.44 -8.00
CA LEU A 354 -6.76 0.05 -6.96
C LEU A 354 -5.49 -0.59 -7.53
N ALA A 355 -5.60 -1.36 -8.63
CA ALA A 355 -4.43 -1.87 -9.34
C ALA A 355 -3.54 -0.74 -9.88
N TYR A 356 -4.11 0.31 -10.48
CA TYR A 356 -3.32 1.48 -10.90
C TYR A 356 -2.65 2.19 -9.73
N LEU A 357 -3.34 2.29 -8.59
CA LEU A 357 -2.75 2.86 -7.38
C LEU A 357 -1.56 2.02 -6.89
N GLN A 358 -1.69 0.69 -6.89
CA GLN A 358 -0.59 -0.21 -6.52
C GLN A 358 0.59 -0.14 -7.50
N VAL A 359 0.33 0.04 -8.78
CA VAL A 359 1.40 0.31 -9.75
C VAL A 359 2.16 1.58 -9.38
N ALA A 360 1.45 2.68 -9.06
CA ALA A 360 2.09 3.91 -8.62
C ALA A 360 2.92 3.70 -7.34
N ASN A 361 2.44 2.86 -6.41
CA ASN A 361 3.16 2.46 -5.21
C ASN A 361 4.51 1.79 -5.54
N TYR A 362 4.48 0.72 -6.32
CA TYR A 362 5.71 -0.05 -6.61
C TYR A 362 6.66 0.69 -7.54
N VAL A 363 6.16 1.52 -8.45
CA VAL A 363 6.99 2.42 -9.26
C VAL A 363 7.68 3.44 -8.36
N ALA A 364 6.96 4.04 -7.40
CA ALA A 364 7.55 4.99 -6.46
C ALA A 364 8.66 4.34 -5.64
N ILE A 365 8.40 3.18 -5.04
CA ILE A 365 9.38 2.42 -4.24
C ILE A 365 10.63 2.08 -5.09
N SER A 366 10.43 1.58 -6.31
CA SER A 366 11.54 1.17 -7.19
C SER A 366 12.39 2.35 -7.68
N LEU A 367 11.80 3.54 -7.80
CA LEU A 367 12.49 4.74 -8.26
C LEU A 367 13.18 5.53 -7.14
N VAL A 368 12.99 5.16 -5.86
CA VAL A 368 13.63 5.88 -4.73
C VAL A 368 15.14 5.99 -4.92
N PRO A 369 15.92 4.89 -5.08
CA PRO A 369 17.37 5.03 -5.23
C PRO A 369 17.73 5.80 -6.50
N VAL A 370 17.06 5.50 -7.62
CA VAL A 370 17.37 6.14 -8.91
C VAL A 370 17.19 7.67 -8.89
N ILE A 371 16.10 8.12 -8.27
CA ILE A 371 15.84 9.57 -8.17
C ILE A 371 16.81 10.23 -7.20
N ILE A 372 17.09 9.61 -6.07
CA ILE A 372 18.03 10.17 -5.08
C ILE A 372 19.42 10.26 -5.68
N ASP A 373 19.95 9.17 -6.27
CA ASP A 373 21.27 9.15 -6.90
C ASP A 373 21.39 10.21 -8.00
N LEU A 374 20.34 10.36 -8.85
CA LEU A 374 20.30 11.39 -9.87
C LEU A 374 20.44 12.82 -9.29
N PHE A 375 19.74 13.10 -8.18
CA PHE A 375 19.82 14.41 -7.54
C PHE A 375 21.11 14.61 -6.74
N GLU A 376 21.68 13.54 -6.16
CA GLU A 376 23.03 13.58 -5.57
C GLU A 376 24.08 14.00 -6.59
N ASP A 377 24.01 13.43 -7.80
CA ASP A 377 24.90 13.78 -8.91
C ASP A 377 24.68 15.23 -9.39
N ILE A 378 23.42 15.66 -9.57
CA ILE A 378 23.09 17.03 -10.01
C ILE A 378 23.58 18.07 -9.02
N PHE A 379 23.41 17.85 -7.72
CA PHE A 379 23.83 18.79 -6.68
C PHE A 379 25.29 18.58 -6.23
N ASN A 380 25.95 17.52 -6.72
CA ASN A 380 27.29 17.11 -6.33
C ASN A 380 27.44 16.95 -4.79
N VAL A 381 26.43 16.32 -4.16
CA VAL A 381 26.35 16.07 -2.71
C VAL A 381 26.09 14.61 -2.46
N HIS A 382 27.10 13.85 -2.04
CA HIS A 382 27.01 12.41 -1.73
C HIS A 382 27.15 12.19 -0.23
N THR A 383 26.09 12.50 0.53
CA THR A 383 26.05 12.29 1.99
C THR A 383 24.83 11.45 2.37
N ASN A 384 24.96 10.55 3.35
CA ASN A 384 23.84 9.74 3.83
C ASN A 384 22.69 10.58 4.40
N LEU A 385 22.89 11.87 4.66
CA LEU A 385 21.86 12.81 5.10
C LEU A 385 21.10 13.46 3.93
N PHE A 386 21.69 13.51 2.73
CA PHE A 386 21.07 14.15 1.57
C PHE A 386 19.69 13.61 1.23
N PRO A 387 19.44 12.27 1.19
CA PRO A 387 18.12 11.72 0.91
C PRO A 387 17.03 12.25 1.84
N PHE A 388 17.34 12.37 3.13
CA PHE A 388 16.38 12.88 4.14
C PHE A 388 16.13 14.37 3.98
N THR A 389 17.15 15.16 3.65
CA THR A 389 17.00 16.59 3.38
C THR A 389 16.17 16.82 2.12
N PHE A 390 16.48 16.08 1.06
CA PHE A 390 15.76 16.14 -0.21
C PHE A 390 14.28 15.83 -0.02
N VAL A 391 13.96 14.71 0.63
CA VAL A 391 12.57 14.29 0.84
C VAL A 391 11.82 15.23 1.78
N THR A 392 12.49 15.83 2.76
CA THR A 392 11.88 16.83 3.65
C THR A 392 11.44 18.05 2.86
N VAL A 393 12.31 18.59 1.99
CA VAL A 393 12.00 19.74 1.14
C VAL A 393 10.89 19.39 0.14
N ALA A 394 11.01 18.24 -0.55
CA ALA A 394 10.02 17.78 -1.52
C ALA A 394 8.64 17.58 -0.89
N SER A 395 8.57 16.93 0.28
CA SER A 395 7.30 16.70 1.00
C SER A 395 6.72 17.98 1.58
N ALA A 396 7.56 18.98 1.97
CA ALA A 396 7.09 20.30 2.38
C ALA A 396 6.44 21.06 1.21
N ILE A 397 6.99 20.98 0.01
CA ILE A 397 6.37 21.54 -1.20
C ILE A 397 5.02 20.89 -1.47
N VAL A 398 4.96 19.55 -1.36
CA VAL A 398 3.71 18.79 -1.51
C VAL A 398 2.70 19.20 -0.46
N LEU A 399 3.12 19.43 0.80
CA LEU A 399 2.24 19.90 1.87
C LEU A 399 1.61 21.25 1.54
N VAL A 400 2.40 22.22 1.05
CA VAL A 400 1.87 23.51 0.60
C VAL A 400 0.84 23.34 -0.51
N PHE A 401 1.13 22.49 -1.48
CA PHE A 401 0.19 22.17 -2.55
C PHE A 401 -1.11 21.54 -2.03
N VAL A 402 -1.02 20.60 -1.09
CA VAL A 402 -2.17 19.97 -0.44
C VAL A 402 -3.01 21.00 0.34
N ILE A 403 -2.38 21.94 1.06
CA ILE A 403 -3.11 23.01 1.77
C ILE A 403 -3.92 23.88 0.79
N ILE A 404 -3.31 24.28 -0.33
CA ILE A 404 -3.99 25.09 -1.35
C ILE A 404 -5.17 24.33 -1.98
N ARG A 405 -5.00 23.01 -2.18
CA ARG A 405 -5.95 22.15 -2.88
C ARG A 405 -6.85 21.31 -1.97
N VAL A 406 -6.88 21.56 -0.65
CA VAL A 406 -7.59 20.74 0.33
C VAL A 406 -9.11 20.64 0.07
N LYS A 407 -9.70 21.71 -0.47
CA LYS A 407 -11.12 21.74 -0.81
C LYS A 407 -11.48 20.98 -2.09
N HIS A 408 -10.46 20.56 -2.85
CA HIS A 408 -10.67 19.81 -4.07
C HIS A 408 -10.91 18.33 -3.78
N PHE A 409 -11.61 17.65 -4.67
CA PHE A 409 -11.94 16.24 -4.56
C PHE A 409 -10.76 15.34 -4.22
N THR A 410 -9.56 15.64 -4.73
CA THR A 410 -8.37 14.77 -4.55
C THR A 410 -7.90 14.70 -3.09
N PHE A 411 -7.99 15.79 -2.34
CA PHE A 411 -7.42 15.88 -0.98
C PHE A 411 -8.46 16.07 0.12
N GLY A 412 -9.63 16.61 -0.20
CA GLY A 412 -10.71 16.77 0.76
C GLY A 412 -11.37 15.45 1.16
N VAL A 413 -11.80 15.32 2.41
CA VAL A 413 -12.63 14.21 2.87
C VAL A 413 -14.09 14.52 2.65
N LYS A 414 -14.89 13.56 2.15
CA LYS A 414 -16.32 13.80 1.89
C LYS A 414 -17.09 14.13 3.16
N PRO A 415 -18.09 15.04 3.10
CA PRO A 415 -18.89 15.44 4.25
C PRO A 415 -19.56 14.28 5.00
N TYR A 416 -19.99 13.23 4.32
CA TYR A 416 -20.69 12.11 4.96
C TYR A 416 -19.84 11.31 5.96
N TYR A 417 -18.51 11.46 5.97
CA TYR A 417 -17.66 10.82 6.99
C TYR A 417 -17.81 11.43 8.38
N TYR A 418 -18.33 12.65 8.50
CA TYR A 418 -18.43 13.37 9.75
C TYR A 418 -19.80 14.02 10.01
N GLN A 419 -20.79 13.86 9.14
CA GLN A 419 -22.14 14.42 9.34
C GLN A 419 -23.03 13.61 10.28
N GLU A 420 -22.67 12.39 10.63
CA GLU A 420 -23.45 11.54 11.55
C GLU A 420 -22.70 11.43 12.89
N SER A 421 -23.09 12.22 13.84
CA SER A 421 -22.85 12.05 15.28
C SER A 421 -24.21 11.95 15.98
#